data_de976908ac3c3757d13e546493bbfdba
#
_entry.id   de976908ac3c3757d13e546493bbfdba
#
_cell.length_a   1.000
_cell.length_b   1.000
_cell.length_c   1.000
_cell.angle_alpha   90.00
_cell.angle_beta   90.00
_cell.angle_gamma   90.00
#
_symmetry.space_group_name_H-M   'P 1'
#
loop_
_entity.id
_entity.type
_entity.pdbx_description
1 polymer ?
#
loop_
_entity_poly.entity_id
_entity_poly.type
_entity_poly.pdbx_seq_one_letter_code
_entity_poly.pdbx_strand_id
1 'polypeptide(L)'
;PGPRVSETPSGMLNSVGLQNGGVDKFINYELPNLVTKDTRIIANIAGSTIEECAELAEKLNGTAVDMIELNVKQGGAAFGTDCNVAGAVTKAVKDVTEKPLMVKLSPNVTSIVDIAKSVEANGADAVSLINTLLGMRIDIKTRRPILKNNVGGLSGPAVFPVAVRMVWQ
;
A
#
# COMPACT_ATOMS: atom_id res chain seq x y z
N PRO A 1 -17.87 -17.62 0.92
CA PRO A 1 -16.99 -16.54 1.37
C PRO A 1 -16.89 -16.60 2.88
N GLY A 2 -15.65 -16.68 3.45
CA GLY A 2 -15.41 -16.69 4.89
C GLY A 2 -15.01 -15.30 5.41
N PRO A 3 -14.75 -15.12 6.73
CA PRO A 3 -14.35 -13.84 7.30
C PRO A 3 -13.05 -13.30 6.67
N ARG A 4 -13.06 -12.01 6.32
CA ARG A 4 -11.88 -11.30 5.79
C ARG A 4 -11.34 -10.25 6.77
N VAL A 5 -12.04 -10.05 7.86
CA VAL A 5 -11.70 -9.09 8.93
C VAL A 5 -11.92 -9.76 10.27
N SER A 6 -11.06 -9.50 11.23
CA SER A 6 -11.19 -9.97 12.61
C SER A 6 -10.57 -8.96 13.58
N GLU A 7 -11.27 -8.62 14.64
CA GLU A 7 -10.73 -7.82 15.74
C GLU A 7 -9.63 -8.58 16.50
N THR A 8 -8.72 -7.82 17.09
CA THR A 8 -7.73 -8.27 18.06
C THR A 8 -7.78 -7.37 19.28
N PRO A 9 -7.17 -7.72 20.44
CA PRO A 9 -7.25 -6.89 21.65
C PRO A 9 -6.80 -5.43 21.46
N SER A 10 -5.90 -5.15 20.52
CA SER A 10 -5.37 -3.80 20.29
C SER A 10 -5.26 -3.45 18.81
N GLY A 11 -6.17 -3.96 17.99
CA GLY A 11 -6.16 -3.67 16.56
C GLY A 11 -7.10 -4.58 15.77
N MET A 12 -6.81 -4.71 14.47
CA MET A 12 -7.62 -5.47 13.55
C MET A 12 -6.74 -6.24 12.56
N LEU A 13 -7.12 -7.47 12.29
CA LEU A 13 -6.59 -8.25 11.16
C LEU A 13 -7.51 -8.13 9.95
N ASN A 14 -6.94 -7.90 8.77
CA ASN A 14 -7.69 -7.94 7.52
C ASN A 14 -6.96 -8.69 6.41
N SER A 15 -7.73 -9.33 5.55
CA SER A 15 -7.30 -9.94 4.29
C SER A 15 -8.29 -9.59 3.17
N VAL A 16 -8.66 -8.32 3.08
CA VAL A 16 -9.70 -7.83 2.14
C VAL A 16 -9.23 -7.88 0.68
N GLY A 17 -7.97 -7.49 0.40
CA GLY A 17 -7.38 -7.61 -0.94
C GLY A 17 -7.78 -6.48 -1.89
N LEU A 18 -7.74 -5.22 -1.45
CA LEU A 18 -7.97 -4.03 -2.29
C LEU A 18 -9.30 -4.05 -3.07
N GLN A 19 -10.39 -4.31 -2.39
CA GLN A 19 -11.70 -4.29 -3.00
C GLN A 19 -12.13 -2.84 -3.30
N ASN A 20 -12.08 -2.46 -4.57
CA ASN A 20 -12.48 -1.14 -5.08
C ASN A 20 -13.04 -1.23 -6.51
N GLY A 21 -13.47 -0.11 -7.06
CA GLY A 21 -14.07 -0.05 -8.40
C GLY A 21 -13.08 0.13 -9.55
N GLY A 22 -11.78 0.24 -9.26
CA GLY A 22 -10.73 0.51 -10.25
C GLY A 22 -10.56 2.00 -10.58
N VAL A 23 -9.49 2.31 -11.32
CA VAL A 23 -9.05 3.68 -11.61
C VAL A 23 -10.08 4.46 -12.44
N ASP A 24 -10.71 3.83 -13.42
CA ASP A 24 -11.66 4.52 -14.28
C ASP A 24 -12.93 4.94 -13.50
N LYS A 25 -13.40 4.08 -12.57
CA LYS A 25 -14.48 4.46 -11.67
C LYS A 25 -14.05 5.57 -10.70
N PHE A 26 -12.84 5.49 -10.16
CA PHE A 26 -12.31 6.55 -9.31
C PHE A 26 -12.30 7.90 -10.03
N ILE A 27 -11.73 7.97 -11.23
CA ILE A 27 -11.63 9.22 -12.01
C ILE A 27 -13.01 9.77 -12.38
N ASN A 28 -13.94 8.92 -12.83
CA ASN A 28 -15.21 9.38 -13.38
C ASN A 28 -16.31 9.64 -12.34
N TYR A 29 -16.25 8.97 -11.17
CA TYR A 29 -17.35 9.04 -10.19
C TYR A 29 -16.91 9.51 -8.80
N GLU A 30 -15.72 9.13 -8.34
CA GLU A 30 -15.28 9.45 -6.98
C GLU A 30 -14.53 10.79 -6.94
N LEU A 31 -13.56 10.98 -7.84
CA LEU A 31 -12.74 12.19 -7.90
C LEU A 31 -13.54 13.48 -8.07
N PRO A 32 -14.61 13.58 -8.90
CA PRO A 32 -15.44 14.78 -9.01
C PRO A 32 -16.07 15.21 -7.68
N ASN A 33 -16.38 14.27 -6.78
CA ASN A 33 -16.88 14.58 -5.45
C ASN A 33 -15.75 15.00 -4.48
N LEU A 34 -14.55 14.42 -4.64
CA LEU A 34 -13.41 14.73 -3.78
C LEU A 34 -12.89 16.15 -4.02
N VAL A 35 -12.85 16.60 -5.25
CA VAL A 35 -12.38 17.97 -5.60
C VAL A 35 -13.26 19.09 -5.03
N THR A 36 -14.48 18.79 -4.58
CA THR A 36 -15.33 19.76 -3.89
C THR A 36 -14.93 19.97 -2.43
N LYS A 37 -13.99 19.17 -1.91
CA LYS A 37 -13.54 19.24 -0.51
C LYS A 37 -12.30 20.12 -0.42
N ASP A 38 -12.20 20.89 0.64
CA ASP A 38 -11.03 21.71 0.94
C ASP A 38 -9.92 20.83 1.56
N THR A 39 -9.32 19.99 0.71
CA THR A 39 -8.24 19.06 1.10
C THR A 39 -7.41 18.65 -0.11
N ARG A 40 -6.22 18.13 0.13
CA ARG A 40 -5.37 17.52 -0.91
C ARG A 40 -5.81 16.08 -1.17
N ILE A 41 -5.66 15.64 -2.41
CA ILE A 41 -6.07 14.31 -2.87
C ILE A 41 -4.83 13.50 -3.20
N ILE A 42 -4.57 12.45 -2.42
CA ILE A 42 -3.52 11.46 -2.67
C ILE A 42 -4.16 10.18 -3.16
N ALA A 43 -3.87 9.78 -4.39
CA ALA A 43 -4.39 8.52 -4.95
C ALA A 43 -3.43 7.36 -4.64
N ASN A 44 -3.90 6.40 -3.84
CA ASN A 44 -3.14 5.16 -3.59
C ASN A 44 -3.38 4.18 -4.74
N ILE A 45 -2.32 3.85 -5.48
CA ILE A 45 -2.36 2.90 -6.59
C ILE A 45 -1.65 1.60 -6.24
N ALA A 46 -2.14 0.49 -6.80
CA ALA A 46 -1.55 -0.83 -6.64
C ALA A 46 -1.87 -1.69 -7.86
N GLY A 47 -0.83 -2.11 -8.58
CA GLY A 47 -0.91 -3.07 -9.68
C GLY A 47 -0.32 -4.42 -9.28
N SER A 48 -0.58 -5.45 -10.07
CA SER A 48 0.00 -6.78 -9.90
C SER A 48 1.33 -6.94 -10.65
N THR A 49 1.58 -6.06 -11.62
CA THR A 49 2.83 -5.99 -12.39
C THR A 49 3.39 -4.57 -12.40
N ILE A 50 4.63 -4.40 -12.84
CA ILE A 50 5.28 -3.09 -12.99
C ILE A 50 4.52 -2.25 -14.03
N GLU A 51 4.12 -2.89 -15.12
CA GLU A 51 3.40 -2.26 -16.23
C GLU A 51 2.03 -1.74 -15.76
N GLU A 52 1.27 -2.56 -15.00
CA GLU A 52 -0.02 -2.11 -14.43
C GLU A 52 0.16 -0.92 -13.49
N CYS A 53 1.22 -0.88 -12.69
CA CYS A 53 1.50 0.27 -11.82
C CYS A 53 1.78 1.54 -12.65
N ALA A 54 2.55 1.43 -13.73
CA ALA A 54 2.85 2.53 -14.63
C ALA A 54 1.58 3.02 -15.36
N GLU A 55 0.76 2.12 -15.90
CA GLU A 55 -0.51 2.46 -16.56
C GLU A 55 -1.48 3.18 -15.61
N LEU A 56 -1.58 2.74 -14.34
CA LEU A 56 -2.40 3.41 -13.33
C LEU A 56 -1.92 4.84 -13.06
N ALA A 57 -0.60 5.04 -12.98
CA ALA A 57 -0.03 6.36 -12.76
C ALA A 57 -0.24 7.29 -13.97
N GLU A 58 -0.05 6.77 -15.19
CA GLU A 58 -0.27 7.52 -16.42
C GLU A 58 -1.73 8.00 -16.55
N LYS A 59 -2.71 7.12 -16.23
CA LYS A 59 -4.13 7.49 -16.21
C LYS A 59 -4.48 8.63 -15.25
N LEU A 60 -3.68 8.84 -14.22
CA LEU A 60 -3.88 9.91 -13.25
C LEU A 60 -3.26 11.24 -13.67
N ASN A 61 -2.42 11.27 -14.71
CA ASN A 61 -1.90 12.51 -15.29
C ASN A 61 -3.06 13.38 -15.82
N GLY A 62 -2.93 14.69 -15.70
CA GLY A 62 -4.01 15.61 -16.09
C GLY A 62 -5.26 15.60 -15.20
N THR A 63 -5.36 14.72 -14.19
CA THR A 63 -6.46 14.72 -13.23
C THR A 63 -6.20 15.67 -12.06
N ALA A 64 -7.22 15.93 -11.24
CA ALA A 64 -7.13 16.77 -10.05
C ALA A 64 -6.49 16.07 -8.82
N VAL A 65 -5.85 14.92 -9.00
CA VAL A 65 -5.06 14.28 -7.95
C VAL A 65 -3.80 15.08 -7.69
N ASP A 66 -3.47 15.39 -6.44
CA ASP A 66 -2.28 16.17 -6.08
C ASP A 66 -1.00 15.33 -6.03
N MET A 67 -1.10 14.06 -5.63
CA MET A 67 0.03 13.15 -5.42
C MET A 67 -0.39 11.70 -5.64
N ILE A 68 0.52 10.86 -6.11
CA ILE A 68 0.33 9.41 -6.19
C ILE A 68 1.04 8.74 -5.02
N GLU A 69 0.36 7.80 -4.33
CA GLU A 69 0.97 6.88 -3.38
C GLU A 69 1.04 5.48 -4.00
N LEU A 70 2.24 5.04 -4.37
CA LEU A 70 2.48 3.69 -4.90
C LEU A 70 2.55 2.66 -3.77
N ASN A 71 1.65 1.69 -3.76
CA ASN A 71 1.61 0.63 -2.75
C ASN A 71 2.39 -0.60 -3.21
N VAL A 72 3.67 -0.68 -2.87
CA VAL A 72 4.57 -1.78 -3.31
C VAL A 72 4.28 -3.13 -2.66
N LYS A 73 3.27 -3.23 -1.77
CA LYS A 73 2.91 -4.52 -1.16
C LYS A 73 2.15 -5.46 -2.11
N GLN A 74 1.50 -4.95 -3.14
CA GLN A 74 0.49 -5.71 -3.90
C GLN A 74 1.03 -6.48 -5.11
N GLY A 75 2.09 -6.06 -5.75
CA GLY A 75 2.69 -6.73 -6.92
C GLY A 75 3.37 -8.07 -6.63
N GLY A 76 2.87 -8.82 -5.64
CA GLY A 76 3.50 -10.02 -5.12
C GLY A 76 4.45 -9.72 -3.96
N ALA A 77 4.96 -10.78 -3.30
CA ALA A 77 5.85 -10.63 -2.15
C ALA A 77 7.11 -9.81 -2.48
N ALA A 78 7.63 -9.90 -3.71
CA ALA A 78 8.86 -9.26 -4.12
C ALA A 78 8.80 -7.74 -4.19
N PHE A 79 7.67 -7.12 -4.58
CA PHE A 79 7.56 -5.65 -4.71
C PHE A 79 7.86 -4.90 -3.40
N GLY A 80 7.48 -5.47 -2.28
CA GLY A 80 7.68 -4.83 -0.98
C GLY A 80 8.85 -5.39 -0.17
N THR A 81 9.55 -6.44 -0.63
CA THR A 81 10.60 -7.13 0.13
C THR A 81 11.96 -7.19 -0.56
N ASP A 82 12.00 -6.97 -1.87
CA ASP A 82 13.23 -6.92 -2.67
C ASP A 82 13.52 -5.49 -3.10
N CYS A 83 14.72 -4.99 -2.76
CA CYS A 83 15.14 -3.61 -3.06
C CYS A 83 15.16 -3.32 -4.57
N ASN A 84 15.62 -4.29 -5.39
CA ASN A 84 15.74 -4.09 -6.84
C ASN A 84 14.33 -4.00 -7.48
N VAL A 85 13.42 -4.87 -7.04
CA VAL A 85 12.04 -4.87 -7.55
C VAL A 85 11.27 -3.63 -7.08
N ALA A 86 11.45 -3.22 -5.81
CA ALA A 86 10.86 -1.98 -5.29
C ALA A 86 11.39 -0.75 -6.06
N GLY A 87 12.69 -0.70 -6.33
CA GLY A 87 13.31 0.35 -7.14
C GLY A 87 12.80 0.34 -8.58
N ALA A 88 12.72 -0.82 -9.21
CA ALA A 88 12.27 -0.94 -10.61
C ALA A 88 10.82 -0.48 -10.81
N VAL A 89 9.89 -0.87 -9.92
CA VAL A 89 8.50 -0.41 -10.01
C VAL A 89 8.39 1.08 -9.71
N THR A 90 9.16 1.60 -8.76
CA THR A 90 9.21 3.04 -8.46
C THR A 90 9.67 3.83 -9.69
N LYS A 91 10.77 3.39 -10.33
CA LYS A 91 11.29 4.02 -11.54
C LYS A 91 10.27 4.00 -12.67
N ALA A 92 9.67 2.86 -12.96
CA ALA A 92 8.68 2.73 -14.03
C ALA A 92 7.48 3.68 -13.84
N VAL A 93 6.99 3.82 -12.60
CA VAL A 93 5.93 4.77 -12.27
C VAL A 93 6.41 6.20 -12.38
N LYS A 94 7.62 6.51 -11.89
CA LYS A 94 8.19 7.86 -11.94
C LYS A 94 8.43 8.34 -13.37
N ASP A 95 8.83 7.44 -14.27
CA ASP A 95 9.12 7.77 -15.67
C ASP A 95 7.86 8.21 -16.47
N VAL A 96 6.66 7.82 -16.01
CA VAL A 96 5.39 8.12 -16.70
C VAL A 96 4.50 9.12 -15.95
N THR A 97 4.75 9.38 -14.66
CA THR A 97 3.92 10.32 -13.89
C THR A 97 4.46 11.74 -13.91
N GLU A 98 3.56 12.71 -14.07
CA GLU A 98 3.84 14.13 -13.90
C GLU A 98 3.65 14.60 -12.45
N LYS A 99 3.11 13.74 -11.60
CA LYS A 99 2.76 14.05 -10.21
C LYS A 99 3.87 13.68 -9.24
N PRO A 100 3.94 14.33 -8.07
CA PRO A 100 4.77 13.85 -6.98
C PRO A 100 4.44 12.39 -6.63
N LEU A 101 5.48 11.58 -6.40
CA LEU A 101 5.37 10.15 -6.13
C LEU A 101 5.79 9.83 -4.70
N MET A 102 4.86 9.33 -3.90
CA MET A 102 5.11 8.74 -2.59
C MET A 102 5.12 7.22 -2.72
N VAL A 103 6.03 6.53 -2.05
CA VAL A 103 6.07 5.04 -2.04
C VAL A 103 5.72 4.53 -0.65
N LYS A 104 4.67 3.69 -0.56
CA LYS A 104 4.22 3.08 0.71
C LYS A 104 4.94 1.78 0.99
N LEU A 105 5.77 1.78 2.04
CA LEU A 105 6.66 0.67 2.38
C LEU A 105 5.99 -0.39 3.26
N SER A 106 6.41 -1.64 3.06
CA SER A 106 5.99 -2.78 3.87
C SER A 106 6.85 -2.92 5.11
N PRO A 107 6.27 -3.16 6.30
CA PRO A 107 7.05 -3.45 7.51
C PRO A 107 7.57 -4.89 7.58
N ASN A 108 7.14 -5.76 6.66
CA ASN A 108 7.46 -7.19 6.68
C ASN A 108 8.77 -7.47 5.94
N VAL A 109 9.83 -6.77 6.32
CA VAL A 109 11.15 -6.79 5.70
C VAL A 109 12.24 -6.87 6.77
N THR A 110 13.42 -7.33 6.39
CA THR A 110 14.59 -7.36 7.29
C THR A 110 15.13 -5.94 7.53
N SER A 111 15.24 -5.14 6.48
CA SER A 111 15.71 -3.75 6.52
C SER A 111 14.76 -2.86 5.72
N ILE A 112 13.99 -2.02 6.41
CA ILE A 112 13.14 -1.03 5.74
C ILE A 112 13.96 0.11 5.15
N VAL A 113 15.12 0.39 5.74
CA VAL A 113 16.06 1.43 5.29
C VAL A 113 16.59 1.13 3.89
N ASP A 114 16.93 -0.14 3.60
CA ASP A 114 17.44 -0.51 2.28
C ASP A 114 16.36 -0.37 1.20
N ILE A 115 15.11 -0.73 1.51
CA ILE A 115 13.99 -0.50 0.60
C ILE A 115 13.76 1.01 0.40
N ALA A 116 13.76 1.80 1.47
CA ALA A 116 13.57 3.25 1.41
C ALA A 116 14.65 3.92 0.52
N LYS A 117 15.92 3.60 0.73
CA LYS A 117 17.03 4.09 -0.10
C LYS A 117 16.89 3.68 -1.58
N SER A 118 16.44 2.45 -1.83
CA SER A 118 16.22 1.98 -3.19
C SER A 118 15.12 2.76 -3.91
N VAL A 119 13.97 2.98 -3.27
CA VAL A 119 12.88 3.74 -3.90
C VAL A 119 13.24 5.22 -4.07
N GLU A 120 13.95 5.83 -3.10
CA GLU A 120 14.49 7.19 -3.21
C GLU A 120 15.43 7.33 -4.41
N ALA A 121 16.42 6.44 -4.54
CA ALA A 121 17.37 6.42 -5.65
C ALA A 121 16.70 6.21 -7.03
N ASN A 122 15.48 5.66 -7.05
CA ASN A 122 14.68 5.43 -8.26
C ASN A 122 13.56 6.47 -8.46
N GLY A 123 13.60 7.61 -7.74
CA GLY A 123 12.81 8.79 -8.02
C GLY A 123 11.57 8.96 -7.16
N ALA A 124 11.43 8.25 -6.04
CA ALA A 124 10.40 8.59 -5.07
C ALA A 124 10.65 9.98 -4.46
N ASP A 125 9.64 10.83 -4.44
CA ASP A 125 9.69 12.17 -3.82
C ASP A 125 9.42 12.09 -2.32
N ALA A 126 8.76 11.03 -1.85
CA ALA A 126 8.44 10.77 -0.46
C ALA A 126 8.27 9.27 -0.19
N VAL A 127 8.30 8.89 1.09
CA VAL A 127 7.92 7.55 1.54
C VAL A 127 6.83 7.64 2.60
N SER A 128 5.89 6.70 2.60
CA SER A 128 4.90 6.51 3.66
C SER A 128 5.13 5.19 4.38
N LEU A 129 5.07 5.21 5.70
CA LEU A 129 5.29 4.08 6.57
C LEU A 129 4.15 4.00 7.60
N ILE A 130 3.63 2.85 7.82
CA ILE A 130 3.93 1.52 7.28
C ILE A 130 2.66 0.87 6.74
N ASN A 131 2.79 -0.10 5.85
CA ASN A 131 1.71 -1.03 5.55
C ASN A 131 1.46 -1.94 6.78
N THR A 132 0.49 -2.84 6.73
CA THR A 132 0.12 -3.71 7.85
C THR A 132 1.19 -4.78 8.14
N LEU A 133 1.39 -5.12 9.42
CA LEU A 133 2.20 -6.28 9.85
C LEU A 133 1.46 -7.58 9.55
N LEU A 134 2.17 -8.58 9.05
CA LEU A 134 1.59 -9.92 8.85
C LEU A 134 1.28 -10.56 10.21
N GLY A 135 0.05 -11.03 10.37
CA GLY A 135 -0.41 -11.65 11.60
C GLY A 135 -1.43 -12.76 11.35
N MET A 136 -1.77 -13.48 12.42
CA MET A 136 -2.77 -14.55 12.41
C MET A 136 -3.56 -14.54 13.73
N ARG A 137 -4.82 -14.95 13.65
CA ARG A 137 -5.64 -15.29 14.83
C ARG A 137 -6.25 -16.66 14.64
N ILE A 138 -6.17 -17.49 15.69
CA ILE A 138 -6.73 -18.84 15.72
C ILE A 138 -7.91 -18.87 16.70
N ASP A 139 -9.01 -19.45 16.27
CA ASP A 139 -10.11 -19.84 17.18
C ASP A 139 -9.68 -21.09 17.95
N ILE A 140 -9.51 -20.94 19.25
CA ILE A 140 -9.05 -22.02 20.13
C ILE A 140 -10.07 -23.16 20.27
N LYS A 141 -11.35 -22.89 20.06
CA LYS A 141 -12.42 -23.92 20.13
C LYS A 141 -12.42 -24.79 18.90
N THR A 142 -12.39 -24.17 17.71
CA THR A 142 -12.40 -24.87 16.43
C THR A 142 -11.01 -25.27 15.96
N ARG A 143 -9.94 -24.70 16.55
CA ARG A 143 -8.51 -24.90 16.21
C ARG A 143 -8.22 -24.54 14.76
N ARG A 144 -8.92 -23.53 14.24
CA ARG A 144 -8.76 -23.05 12.84
C ARG A 144 -8.46 -21.56 12.81
N PRO A 145 -7.76 -21.09 11.78
CA PRO A 145 -7.62 -19.65 11.54
C PRO A 145 -8.99 -18.98 11.41
N ILE A 146 -9.14 -17.80 12.00
CA ILE A 146 -10.40 -17.03 11.92
C ILE A 146 -10.58 -16.45 10.52
N LEU A 147 -9.51 -15.91 9.92
CA LEU A 147 -9.58 -15.41 8.55
C LEU A 147 -9.57 -16.55 7.53
N LYS A 148 -10.38 -16.43 6.49
CA LYS A 148 -10.42 -17.41 5.40
C LYS A 148 -9.05 -17.63 4.74
N ASN A 149 -8.26 -16.57 4.62
CA ASN A 149 -6.91 -16.63 4.02
C ASN A 149 -5.82 -17.05 5.03
N ASN A 150 -6.20 -17.56 6.20
CA ASN A 150 -5.36 -17.96 7.33
C ASN A 150 -4.65 -16.78 8.00
N VAL A 151 -3.94 -15.96 7.24
CA VAL A 151 -3.20 -14.78 7.70
C VAL A 151 -3.84 -13.49 7.18
N GLY A 152 -3.55 -12.38 7.84
CA GLY A 152 -3.99 -11.05 7.44
C GLY A 152 -3.02 -9.97 7.91
N GLY A 153 -3.24 -8.76 7.45
CA GLY A 153 -2.49 -7.59 7.89
C GLY A 153 -3.05 -7.06 9.21
N LEU A 154 -2.19 -6.94 10.22
CA LEU A 154 -2.51 -6.31 11.51
C LEU A 154 -2.34 -4.79 11.39
N SER A 155 -3.34 -4.06 11.82
CA SER A 155 -3.35 -2.59 11.96
C SER A 155 -3.94 -2.18 13.31
N GLY A 156 -3.80 -0.90 13.67
CA GLY A 156 -4.35 -0.33 14.88
C GLY A 156 -3.29 0.01 15.94
N PRO A 157 -3.68 0.36 17.17
CA PRO A 157 -2.77 0.85 18.21
C PRO A 157 -1.57 -0.07 18.50
N ALA A 158 -1.73 -1.38 18.36
CA ALA A 158 -0.64 -2.34 18.60
C ALA A 158 0.57 -2.17 17.68
N VAL A 159 0.40 -1.65 16.47
CA VAL A 159 1.49 -1.47 15.51
C VAL A 159 2.14 -0.09 15.56
N PHE A 160 1.55 0.87 16.27
CA PHE A 160 2.03 2.25 16.32
C PHE A 160 3.50 2.37 16.76
N PRO A 161 3.97 1.72 17.84
CA PRO A 161 5.38 1.80 18.22
C PRO A 161 6.33 1.23 17.17
N VAL A 162 5.90 0.22 16.43
CA VAL A 162 6.68 -0.36 15.32
C VAL A 162 6.77 0.63 14.16
N ALA A 163 5.67 1.29 13.82
CA ALA A 163 5.64 2.32 12.77
C ALA A 163 6.58 3.48 13.11
N VAL A 164 6.49 4.01 14.33
CA VAL A 164 7.36 5.10 14.80
C VAL A 164 8.85 4.71 14.73
N ARG A 165 9.21 3.50 15.18
CA ARG A 165 10.58 3.00 15.06
C ARG A 165 11.05 2.93 13.60
N MET A 166 10.21 2.47 12.70
CA MET A 166 10.57 2.34 11.27
C MET A 166 10.71 3.69 10.57
N VAL A 167 9.95 4.70 11.00
CA VAL A 167 10.12 6.08 10.51
C VAL A 167 11.40 6.71 11.02
N TRP A 168 11.82 6.38 12.26
CA TRP A 168 13.04 6.88 12.85
C TRP A 168 14.32 6.35 12.21
N GLN A 169 14.31 5.13 11.69
CA GLN A 169 15.47 4.48 11.05
C GLN A 169 15.88 5.16 9.74
#